data_13a798447d04fab3f8c913368b14b3de
#
_entry.id   13a798447d04fab3f8c913368b14b3de
#
_cell.length_a   1.000
_cell.length_b   1.000
_cell.length_c   1.000
_cell.angle_alpha   90.00
_cell.angle_beta   90.00
_cell.angle_gamma   90.00
#
_symmetry.space_group_name_H-M   'P 1'
#
loop_
_entity.id
_entity.type
_entity.pdbx_description
1 polymer ?
#
loop_
_entity_poly.entity_id
_entity_poly.type
_entity_poly.pdbx_seq_one_letter_code
_entity_poly.pdbx_strand_id
1 'polypeptide(L)'
;MAQGKYCNREKINTLPQLQSLLSDTNGKNYYKEMEDLDVDTELLWKTIQNTLVKKSRIKTWLEICAHCGMCAESCFLYLANNKDPEQVPSYKIQSTLGEIVKKKGQVSTEFMMKTMDTAWSKCTCCNRCGHYCPLGIDMGIMFGYLRGLLFGQGFVPWEMKIGSGMHRIFRAQMDVTTEDWVDTCEWMAEEYEEDWPGLTIPVDKENADIMYTVNAREPKHYPEDLAEAAILFHIAGENWTVPSEGWEETSLAMFAGDWEACKMQVETVYDAMHRLKPKSMVVTECGHAYRATVLEGPYWAGIKSGQTPVPSFHYVEWVAEALRTGKLKIDPAKKIKEPVTYQDSCNYIRNGGLADCGREIMSYMAEDFREMIPNREQNFCCGGGGGFNGMGRYRQQRNAGLKVKRDQILDTGCKLVISPCHNCWDAIRDLEEVFEIGIRWSFLKPLLIDMLIVPEHLKPKEEEE
;
A
#
# COMPACT_ATOMS: atom_id res chain seq x y z
N MET A 1 12.24 24.66 -8.00
CA MET A 1 11.46 24.84 -9.25
C MET A 1 12.00 23.92 -10.31
N ALA A 2 11.51 22.68 -10.35
CA ALA A 2 11.78 21.72 -11.42
C ALA A 2 10.44 21.25 -12.03
N GLN A 3 9.47 22.17 -12.12
CA GLN A 3 8.15 21.90 -12.73
C GLN A 3 8.17 21.74 -14.25
N GLY A 4 9.30 22.09 -14.94
CA GLY A 4 9.26 22.31 -16.38
C GLY A 4 9.28 21.10 -17.27
N LYS A 5 9.71 19.91 -16.81
CA LYS A 5 10.03 18.81 -17.71
C LYS A 5 9.07 17.62 -17.67
N TYR A 6 8.23 17.52 -16.64
CA TYR A 6 7.38 16.35 -16.41
C TYR A 6 5.88 16.65 -16.22
N CYS A 7 5.48 17.91 -16.13
CA CYS A 7 4.08 18.32 -16.19
C CYS A 7 3.64 18.45 -17.64
N ASN A 8 3.41 17.34 -18.32
CA ASN A 8 2.70 17.38 -19.59
C ASN A 8 1.23 17.10 -19.30
N ARG A 9 0.38 18.12 -19.47
CA ARG A 9 -1.07 18.10 -19.20
C ARG A 9 -1.87 17.19 -20.14
N GLU A 10 -1.23 16.56 -21.12
CA GLU A 10 -1.88 15.59 -21.97
C GLU A 10 -2.13 14.28 -21.20
N LYS A 11 -3.39 13.92 -21.03
CA LYS A 11 -3.77 12.64 -20.44
C LYS A 11 -3.08 11.50 -21.17
N ILE A 12 -2.27 10.73 -20.45
CA ILE A 12 -1.63 9.53 -20.98
C ILE A 12 -2.68 8.42 -21.00
N ASN A 13 -3.32 8.24 -22.13
CA ASN A 13 -4.37 7.25 -22.31
C ASN A 13 -3.89 6.00 -23.06
N THR A 14 -2.66 6.02 -23.57
CA THR A 14 -2.12 4.92 -24.35
C THR A 14 -0.67 4.64 -23.97
N LEU A 15 -0.28 3.39 -24.13
CA LEU A 15 1.08 2.94 -23.89
C LEU A 15 2.13 3.63 -24.76
N PRO A 16 1.92 3.83 -26.08
CA PRO A 16 2.87 4.60 -26.89
C PRO A 16 3.15 6.00 -26.36
N GLN A 17 2.14 6.68 -25.79
CA GLN A 17 2.33 8.00 -25.15
C GLN A 17 3.23 7.88 -23.92
N LEU A 18 2.99 6.87 -23.06
CA LEU A 18 3.86 6.60 -21.90
C LEU A 18 5.30 6.26 -22.33
N GLN A 19 5.45 5.43 -23.34
CA GLN A 19 6.75 5.06 -23.91
C GLN A 19 7.50 6.26 -24.45
N SER A 20 6.82 7.15 -25.18
CA SER A 20 7.41 8.38 -25.72
C SER A 20 7.93 9.31 -24.63
N LEU A 21 7.19 9.46 -23.54
CA LEU A 21 7.58 10.31 -22.41
C LEU A 21 8.74 9.73 -21.59
N LEU A 22 8.86 8.42 -21.55
CA LEU A 22 9.86 7.71 -20.75
C LEU A 22 11.14 7.39 -21.53
N SER A 23 11.10 7.37 -22.87
CA SER A 23 12.26 7.13 -23.72
C SER A 23 13.37 8.15 -23.52
N ASP A 24 13.02 9.39 -23.13
CA ASP A 24 13.98 10.47 -22.85
C ASP A 24 14.67 10.35 -21.49
N THR A 25 14.17 9.51 -20.59
CA THR A 25 14.60 9.55 -19.20
C THR A 25 15.83 8.72 -18.87
N ASN A 26 16.35 7.81 -19.74
CA ASN A 26 17.63 7.10 -19.46
C ASN A 26 18.13 6.15 -20.55
N GLY A 27 17.53 6.09 -21.73
CA GLY A 27 17.95 5.15 -22.79
C GLY A 27 17.74 3.67 -22.44
N LYS A 28 17.11 3.36 -21.33
CA LYS A 28 16.82 2.01 -20.87
C LYS A 28 15.42 1.61 -21.31
N ASN A 29 15.34 0.57 -22.09
CA ASN A 29 14.10 0.03 -22.65
C ASN A 29 13.25 -0.76 -21.62
N TYR A 30 12.97 -0.20 -20.43
CA TYR A 30 12.15 -0.85 -19.43
C TYR A 30 10.70 -1.10 -19.89
N TYR A 31 10.29 -0.40 -20.94
CA TYR A 31 8.92 -0.36 -21.44
C TYR A 31 8.75 -1.01 -22.81
N LYS A 32 9.72 -1.86 -23.23
CA LYS A 32 9.58 -2.71 -24.41
C LYS A 32 8.39 -3.65 -24.25
N GLU A 33 7.74 -3.99 -25.35
CA GLU A 33 6.79 -5.08 -25.41
C GLU A 33 7.44 -6.39 -24.97
N MET A 34 6.68 -7.28 -24.33
CA MET A 34 7.21 -8.52 -23.77
C MET A 34 7.74 -9.48 -24.86
N GLU A 35 7.19 -9.37 -26.06
CA GLU A 35 7.56 -10.18 -27.23
C GLU A 35 8.95 -9.83 -27.79
N ASP A 36 9.43 -8.61 -27.51
CA ASP A 36 10.73 -8.09 -27.97
C ASP A 36 11.82 -8.15 -26.88
N LEU A 37 11.55 -8.85 -25.79
CA LEU A 37 12.50 -8.91 -24.67
C LEU A 37 13.49 -10.07 -24.84
N ASP A 38 14.76 -9.74 -24.74
CA ASP A 38 15.86 -10.68 -24.55
C ASP A 38 16.54 -10.45 -23.22
N VAL A 39 17.09 -11.51 -22.61
CA VAL A 39 17.83 -11.41 -21.36
C VAL A 39 19.24 -10.91 -21.64
N ASP A 40 19.58 -9.73 -21.11
CA ASP A 40 20.96 -9.29 -21.00
C ASP A 40 21.63 -10.01 -19.80
N THR A 41 22.17 -11.17 -20.08
CA THR A 41 22.76 -12.05 -19.04
C THR A 41 24.01 -11.43 -18.39
N GLU A 42 24.75 -10.60 -19.10
CA GLU A 42 25.92 -9.90 -18.58
C GLU A 42 25.50 -8.80 -17.59
N LEU A 43 24.57 -7.95 -17.99
CA LEU A 43 24.00 -6.91 -17.13
C LEU A 43 23.32 -7.53 -15.91
N LEU A 44 22.54 -8.60 -16.11
CA LEU A 44 21.87 -9.32 -15.02
C LEU A 44 22.88 -9.81 -13.99
N TRP A 45 23.95 -10.48 -14.43
CA TRP A 45 24.97 -10.99 -13.51
C TRP A 45 25.74 -9.86 -12.81
N LYS A 46 26.09 -8.81 -13.52
CA LYS A 46 26.74 -7.62 -12.96
C LYS A 46 25.86 -6.96 -11.89
N THR A 47 24.56 -6.85 -12.15
CA THR A 47 23.57 -6.32 -11.18
C THR A 47 23.51 -7.19 -9.93
N ILE A 48 23.45 -8.52 -10.10
CA ILE A 48 23.43 -9.47 -8.97
C ILE A 48 24.71 -9.33 -8.14
N GLN A 49 25.88 -9.35 -8.75
CA GLN A 49 27.14 -9.22 -8.03
C GLN A 49 27.21 -7.91 -7.22
N ASN A 50 26.89 -6.77 -7.84
CA ASN A 50 26.89 -5.48 -7.18
C ASN A 50 25.88 -5.40 -6.02
N THR A 51 24.73 -6.02 -6.19
CA THR A 51 23.66 -5.97 -5.18
C THR A 51 23.92 -6.95 -4.04
N LEU A 52 24.39 -8.17 -4.32
CA LEU A 52 24.71 -9.14 -3.28
C LEU A 52 25.86 -8.69 -2.37
N VAL A 53 26.83 -7.93 -2.89
CA VAL A 53 27.87 -7.30 -2.08
C VAL A 53 27.27 -6.28 -1.11
N LYS A 54 26.31 -5.47 -1.57
CA LYS A 54 25.65 -4.44 -0.75
C LYS A 54 24.55 -5.01 0.15
N LYS A 55 23.88 -6.08 -0.28
CA LYS A 55 22.76 -6.74 0.41
C LYS A 55 23.12 -8.18 0.79
N SER A 56 24.18 -8.35 1.55
CA SER A 56 24.71 -9.66 1.97
C SER A 56 23.64 -10.58 2.60
N ARG A 57 22.60 -10.03 3.22
CA ARG A 57 21.47 -10.80 3.75
C ARG A 57 20.80 -11.69 2.70
N ILE A 58 20.59 -11.19 1.47
CA ILE A 58 19.95 -11.95 0.39
C ILE A 58 20.75 -13.22 0.08
N LYS A 59 22.08 -13.08 -0.06
CA LYS A 59 22.96 -14.24 -0.27
C LYS A 59 22.85 -15.23 0.88
N THR A 60 22.98 -14.77 2.11
CA THR A 60 22.86 -15.60 3.30
C THR A 60 21.53 -16.34 3.34
N TRP A 61 20.42 -15.67 3.09
CA TRP A 61 19.09 -16.26 3.11
C TRP A 61 18.88 -17.34 2.04
N LEU A 62 19.50 -17.20 0.86
CA LEU A 62 19.50 -18.26 -0.16
C LEU A 62 20.25 -19.52 0.31
N GLU A 63 21.31 -19.35 1.07
CA GLU A 63 22.18 -20.43 1.52
C GLU A 63 21.68 -21.16 2.78
N ILE A 64 21.05 -20.42 3.74
CA ILE A 64 20.66 -20.98 5.05
C ILE A 64 19.27 -21.63 5.06
N CYS A 65 18.51 -21.57 3.98
CA CYS A 65 17.17 -22.17 3.94
C CYS A 65 17.25 -23.69 4.14
N ALA A 66 16.74 -24.16 5.27
CA ALA A 66 16.75 -25.57 5.64
C ALA A 66 15.61 -26.40 5.03
N HIS A 67 14.79 -25.81 4.16
CA HIS A 67 13.62 -26.48 3.51
C HIS A 67 12.65 -27.14 4.51
N CYS A 68 12.49 -26.60 5.72
CA CYS A 68 11.68 -27.18 6.79
C CYS A 68 10.17 -27.13 6.56
N GLY A 69 9.69 -26.37 5.55
CA GLY A 69 8.28 -26.30 5.17
C GLY A 69 7.40 -25.35 6.00
N MET A 70 7.88 -24.75 7.10
CA MET A 70 7.04 -23.86 7.96
C MET A 70 6.47 -22.67 7.19
N CYS A 71 7.19 -22.14 6.21
CA CYS A 71 6.71 -21.08 5.34
C CYS A 71 5.54 -21.51 4.45
N ALA A 72 5.38 -22.79 4.14
CA ALA A 72 4.28 -23.34 3.35
C ALA A 72 2.94 -23.15 4.08
N GLU A 73 2.82 -23.69 5.29
CA GLU A 73 1.59 -23.61 6.10
C GLU A 73 1.23 -22.16 6.50
N SER A 74 2.18 -21.24 6.42
CA SER A 74 1.93 -19.82 6.64
C SER A 74 1.41 -19.08 5.40
N CYS A 75 1.55 -19.65 4.20
CA CYS A 75 1.20 -18.96 2.94
C CYS A 75 -0.26 -19.23 2.54
N PHE A 76 -1.07 -18.16 2.51
CA PHE A 76 -2.47 -18.28 2.10
C PHE A 76 -2.64 -18.80 0.66
N LEU A 77 -1.74 -18.47 -0.26
CA LEU A 77 -1.77 -18.99 -1.63
C LEU A 77 -1.48 -20.49 -1.69
N TYR A 78 -0.57 -21.00 -0.86
CA TYR A 78 -0.33 -22.43 -0.73
C TYR A 78 -1.57 -23.15 -0.22
N LEU A 79 -2.18 -22.62 0.87
CA LEU A 79 -3.38 -23.21 1.45
C LEU A 79 -4.58 -23.17 0.49
N ALA A 80 -4.78 -22.05 -0.20
CA ALA A 80 -5.88 -21.86 -1.13
C ALA A 80 -5.77 -22.73 -2.41
N ASN A 81 -4.57 -23.13 -2.81
CA ASN A 81 -4.30 -23.92 -4.00
C ASN A 81 -4.02 -25.41 -3.66
N ASN A 82 -4.77 -25.99 -2.74
CA ASN A 82 -4.71 -27.39 -2.36
C ASN A 82 -3.30 -27.87 -1.96
N LYS A 83 -2.53 -26.99 -1.33
CA LYS A 83 -1.15 -27.26 -0.89
C LYS A 83 -0.20 -27.63 -2.04
N ASP A 84 -0.40 -27.01 -3.21
CA ASP A 84 0.48 -27.17 -4.37
C ASP A 84 1.94 -26.83 -3.99
N PRO A 85 2.89 -27.77 -4.17
CA PRO A 85 4.31 -27.56 -3.88
C PRO A 85 4.92 -26.32 -4.55
N GLU A 86 4.46 -25.95 -5.73
CA GLU A 86 4.92 -24.74 -6.42
C GLU A 86 4.50 -23.43 -5.73
N GLN A 87 3.54 -23.49 -4.82
CA GLN A 87 3.10 -22.35 -4.01
C GLN A 87 3.90 -22.19 -2.71
N VAL A 88 4.82 -23.11 -2.39
CA VAL A 88 5.67 -23.01 -1.19
C VAL A 88 6.63 -21.81 -1.32
N PRO A 89 6.65 -20.85 -0.39
CA PRO A 89 7.48 -19.67 -0.50
C PRO A 89 8.98 -19.93 -0.72
N SER A 90 9.57 -20.89 -0.01
CA SER A 90 10.97 -21.26 -0.20
C SER A 90 11.22 -21.85 -1.59
N TYR A 91 10.30 -22.71 -2.09
CA TYR A 91 10.40 -23.25 -3.45
C TYR A 91 10.36 -22.15 -4.51
N LYS A 92 9.40 -21.20 -4.40
CA LYS A 92 9.29 -20.07 -5.33
C LYS A 92 10.61 -19.29 -5.43
N ILE A 93 11.25 -18.99 -4.29
CA ILE A 93 12.52 -18.25 -4.27
C ILE A 93 13.67 -19.12 -4.82
N GLN A 94 13.77 -20.38 -4.42
CA GLN A 94 14.88 -21.25 -4.88
C GLN A 94 14.78 -21.56 -6.38
N SER A 95 13.56 -21.82 -6.89
CA SER A 95 13.33 -22.11 -8.31
C SER A 95 13.43 -20.88 -9.23
N THR A 96 13.49 -19.68 -8.67
CA THR A 96 13.62 -18.42 -9.41
C THR A 96 14.94 -17.71 -9.10
N LEU A 97 14.99 -16.91 -8.05
CA LEU A 97 16.19 -16.17 -7.64
C LEU A 97 17.38 -17.09 -7.39
N GLY A 98 17.16 -18.22 -6.72
CA GLY A 98 18.20 -19.23 -6.47
C GLY A 98 18.81 -19.76 -7.76
N GLU A 99 17.99 -20.12 -8.75
CA GLU A 99 18.49 -20.59 -10.05
C GLU A 99 19.19 -19.49 -10.85
N ILE A 100 18.71 -18.23 -10.82
CA ILE A 100 19.38 -17.09 -11.46
C ILE A 100 20.78 -16.91 -10.87
N VAL A 101 20.91 -16.95 -9.54
CA VAL A 101 22.21 -16.80 -8.85
C VAL A 101 23.12 -17.98 -9.14
N LYS A 102 22.61 -19.21 -9.05
CA LYS A 102 23.38 -20.45 -9.32
C LYS A 102 23.91 -20.50 -10.73
N LYS A 103 23.09 -20.08 -11.71
CA LYS A 103 23.49 -20.01 -13.14
C LYS A 103 24.26 -18.75 -13.50
N LYS A 104 24.60 -17.91 -12.53
CA LYS A 104 25.33 -16.64 -12.73
C LYS A 104 24.67 -15.74 -13.81
N GLY A 105 23.34 -15.66 -13.77
CA GLY A 105 22.56 -14.90 -14.73
C GLY A 105 22.38 -15.56 -16.11
N GLN A 106 22.96 -16.73 -16.38
CA GLN A 106 22.81 -17.44 -17.65
C GLN A 106 21.46 -18.18 -17.68
N VAL A 107 20.41 -17.45 -17.97
CA VAL A 107 19.03 -17.92 -18.03
C VAL A 107 18.35 -17.51 -19.34
N SER A 108 17.36 -18.27 -19.78
CA SER A 108 16.63 -17.98 -21.01
C SER A 108 15.50 -16.95 -20.78
N THR A 109 15.05 -16.32 -21.87
CA THR A 109 13.86 -15.46 -21.89
C THR A 109 12.62 -16.20 -21.36
N GLU A 110 12.41 -17.45 -21.78
CA GLU A 110 11.30 -18.28 -21.28
C GLU A 110 11.37 -18.48 -19.75
N PHE A 111 12.57 -18.71 -19.21
CA PHE A 111 12.75 -18.82 -17.76
C PHE A 111 12.42 -17.50 -17.05
N MET A 112 12.84 -16.34 -17.60
CA MET A 112 12.52 -15.04 -17.01
C MET A 112 11.03 -14.74 -17.07
N MET A 113 10.32 -15.14 -18.13
CA MET A 113 8.85 -15.02 -18.22
C MET A 113 8.16 -15.83 -17.13
N LYS A 114 8.52 -17.11 -16.95
CA LYS A 114 7.97 -17.95 -15.85
C LYS A 114 8.31 -17.39 -14.47
N THR A 115 9.51 -16.82 -14.33
CA THR A 115 9.94 -16.15 -13.08
C THR A 115 9.09 -14.92 -12.80
N MET A 116 8.78 -14.12 -13.81
CA MET A 116 7.87 -12.98 -13.71
C MET A 116 6.49 -13.45 -13.23
N ASP A 117 5.91 -14.44 -13.87
CA ASP A 117 4.61 -14.99 -13.44
C ASP A 117 4.65 -15.44 -11.98
N THR A 118 5.71 -16.14 -11.57
CA THR A 118 5.88 -16.55 -10.17
C THR A 118 5.98 -15.36 -9.22
N ALA A 119 6.73 -14.32 -9.59
CA ALA A 119 6.99 -13.18 -8.72
C ALA A 119 5.73 -12.34 -8.44
N TRP A 120 4.79 -12.24 -9.40
CA TRP A 120 3.59 -11.42 -9.23
C TRP A 120 2.30 -12.22 -9.05
N SER A 121 2.12 -13.40 -9.67
CA SER A 121 0.89 -14.18 -9.49
C SER A 121 0.89 -15.05 -8.24
N LYS A 122 2.08 -15.37 -7.68
CA LYS A 122 2.23 -16.29 -6.56
C LYS A 122 2.73 -15.62 -5.26
N CYS A 123 2.81 -14.28 -5.20
CA CYS A 123 3.25 -13.55 -4.01
C CYS A 123 2.70 -12.14 -3.93
N THR A 124 2.13 -11.80 -2.78
CA THR A 124 1.65 -10.44 -2.43
C THR A 124 2.65 -9.64 -1.59
N CYS A 125 3.84 -10.14 -1.36
CA CYS A 125 4.85 -9.53 -0.48
C CYS A 125 4.35 -9.25 0.96
N CYS A 126 3.36 -10.02 1.45
CA CYS A 126 2.78 -9.83 2.79
C CYS A 126 3.70 -10.24 3.94
N ASN A 127 4.77 -10.94 3.65
CA ASN A 127 5.82 -11.41 4.57
C ASN A 127 5.38 -12.33 5.73
N ARG A 128 4.18 -12.95 5.67
CA ARG A 128 3.77 -13.90 6.71
C ARG A 128 4.72 -15.10 6.80
N CYS A 129 5.18 -15.59 5.66
CA CYS A 129 6.15 -16.68 5.59
C CYS A 129 7.53 -16.31 6.20
N GLY A 130 7.94 -15.06 6.12
CA GLY A 130 9.14 -14.55 6.81
C GLY A 130 8.95 -14.50 8.32
N HIS A 131 7.77 -14.07 8.78
CA HIS A 131 7.41 -14.03 10.20
C HIS A 131 7.41 -15.43 10.87
N TYR A 132 7.04 -16.47 10.11
CA TYR A 132 7.07 -17.86 10.59
C TYR A 132 8.41 -18.58 10.34
N CYS A 133 9.38 -17.94 9.70
CA CYS A 133 10.65 -18.58 9.40
C CYS A 133 11.54 -18.65 10.65
N PRO A 134 11.91 -19.86 11.13
CA PRO A 134 12.77 -20.00 12.33
C PRO A 134 14.20 -19.48 12.10
N LEU A 135 14.60 -19.30 10.83
CA LEU A 135 15.91 -18.79 10.43
C LEU A 135 15.88 -17.29 10.10
N GLY A 136 14.74 -16.61 10.31
CA GLY A 136 14.59 -15.17 10.07
C GLY A 136 14.72 -14.76 8.60
N ILE A 137 14.41 -15.65 7.66
CA ILE A 137 14.45 -15.35 6.22
C ILE A 137 13.26 -14.48 5.86
N ASP A 138 13.51 -13.23 5.45
CA ASP A 138 12.48 -12.33 4.97
C ASP A 138 12.18 -12.60 3.48
N MET A 139 11.15 -13.40 3.24
CA MET A 139 10.71 -13.74 1.88
C MET A 139 10.15 -12.54 1.14
N GLY A 140 9.56 -11.56 1.85
CA GLY A 140 9.03 -10.34 1.24
C GLY A 140 10.15 -9.51 0.61
N ILE A 141 11.26 -9.34 1.32
CA ILE A 141 12.46 -8.66 0.80
C ILE A 141 13.08 -9.44 -0.36
N MET A 142 13.14 -10.77 -0.27
CA MET A 142 13.68 -11.60 -1.35
C MET A 142 12.84 -11.48 -2.63
N PHE A 143 11.50 -11.46 -2.51
CA PHE A 143 10.62 -11.20 -3.67
C PHE A 143 10.77 -9.77 -4.19
N GLY A 144 10.90 -8.77 -3.33
CA GLY A 144 11.19 -7.39 -3.75
C GLY A 144 12.48 -7.29 -4.55
N TYR A 145 13.54 -8.00 -4.10
CA TYR A 145 14.79 -8.08 -4.82
C TYR A 145 14.68 -8.79 -6.18
N LEU A 146 13.97 -9.93 -6.20
CA LEU A 146 13.70 -10.65 -7.46
C LEU A 146 12.95 -9.76 -8.45
N ARG A 147 11.89 -9.07 -8.00
CA ARG A 147 11.14 -8.13 -8.84
C ARG A 147 12.02 -7.01 -9.39
N GLY A 148 12.97 -6.50 -8.59
CA GLY A 148 13.94 -5.51 -9.06
C GLY A 148 14.89 -6.03 -10.14
N LEU A 149 15.35 -7.28 -10.05
CA LEU A 149 16.12 -7.90 -11.11
C LEU A 149 15.32 -8.06 -12.39
N LEU A 150 14.07 -8.52 -12.26
CA LEU A 150 13.14 -8.67 -13.38
C LEU A 150 12.82 -7.31 -14.03
N PHE A 151 12.55 -6.28 -13.21
CA PHE A 151 12.31 -4.91 -13.70
C PHE A 151 13.52 -4.39 -14.52
N GLY A 152 14.73 -4.56 -14.00
CA GLY A 152 15.96 -4.17 -14.67
C GLY A 152 16.19 -4.85 -16.03
N GLN A 153 15.52 -5.97 -16.28
CA GLN A 153 15.54 -6.72 -17.55
C GLN A 153 14.26 -6.50 -18.38
N GLY A 154 13.27 -5.74 -17.87
CA GLY A 154 12.01 -5.49 -18.55
C GLY A 154 10.91 -6.54 -18.34
N PHE A 155 11.18 -7.65 -17.64
CA PHE A 155 10.23 -8.72 -17.36
C PHE A 155 9.29 -8.34 -16.20
N VAL A 156 8.31 -7.50 -16.45
CA VAL A 156 7.36 -6.97 -15.48
C VAL A 156 5.96 -6.96 -16.06
N PRO A 157 4.94 -7.34 -15.29
CA PRO A 157 3.56 -7.21 -15.74
C PRO A 157 3.25 -5.77 -16.17
N TRP A 158 2.48 -5.65 -17.21
CA TRP A 158 2.20 -4.40 -17.89
C TRP A 158 1.61 -3.33 -16.97
N GLU A 159 0.67 -3.76 -16.16
CA GLU A 159 -0.01 -2.90 -15.21
C GLU A 159 0.97 -2.30 -14.19
N MET A 160 1.98 -3.08 -13.79
CA MET A 160 3.03 -2.62 -12.89
C MET A 160 4.00 -1.65 -13.57
N LYS A 161 4.29 -1.86 -14.87
CA LYS A 161 5.09 -0.92 -15.68
C LYS A 161 4.40 0.43 -15.78
N ILE A 162 3.10 0.45 -16.10
CA ILE A 162 2.31 1.68 -16.22
C ILE A 162 2.35 2.45 -14.90
N GLY A 163 1.97 1.83 -13.79
CA GLY A 163 1.95 2.52 -12.50
C GLY A 163 3.34 3.03 -12.07
N SER A 164 4.40 2.27 -12.34
CA SER A 164 5.77 2.75 -12.08
C SER A 164 6.16 3.91 -13.01
N GLY A 165 5.75 3.86 -14.28
CA GLY A 165 5.94 4.97 -15.22
C GLY A 165 5.22 6.25 -14.80
N MET A 166 4.00 6.13 -14.28
CA MET A 166 3.24 7.26 -13.75
C MET A 166 3.98 7.97 -12.61
N HIS A 167 4.60 7.22 -11.68
CA HIS A 167 5.44 7.82 -10.64
C HIS A 167 6.58 8.68 -11.20
N ARG A 168 7.16 8.28 -12.32
CA ARG A 168 8.24 9.05 -12.96
C ARG A 168 7.75 10.37 -13.56
N ILE A 169 6.49 10.41 -14.01
CA ILE A 169 5.89 11.57 -14.69
C ILE A 169 5.16 12.47 -13.70
N PHE A 170 4.24 11.91 -12.92
CA PHE A 170 3.32 12.66 -12.07
C PHE A 170 3.74 12.70 -10.60
N ARG A 171 4.75 11.93 -10.20
CA ARG A 171 5.07 11.68 -8.77
C ARG A 171 3.91 11.01 -8.03
N ALA A 172 3.03 10.37 -8.76
CA ALA A 172 1.89 9.60 -8.27
C ALA A 172 1.74 8.32 -9.10
N GLN A 173 1.13 7.27 -8.53
CA GLN A 173 0.91 6.00 -9.25
C GLN A 173 -0.19 6.09 -10.33
N MET A 174 -0.89 7.21 -10.40
CA MET A 174 -1.93 7.52 -11.38
C MET A 174 -1.69 8.87 -12.02
N ASP A 175 -2.39 9.16 -13.11
CA ASP A 175 -2.30 10.38 -13.88
C ASP A 175 -3.03 11.57 -13.21
N VAL A 176 -2.65 11.87 -11.98
CA VAL A 176 -3.15 13.02 -11.21
C VAL A 176 -2.08 14.09 -11.21
N THR A 177 -2.37 15.23 -11.79
CA THR A 177 -1.46 16.38 -11.81
C THR A 177 -1.52 17.14 -10.48
N THR A 178 -0.56 18.01 -10.21
CA THR A 178 -0.60 18.91 -9.05
C THR A 178 -1.85 19.80 -9.08
N GLU A 179 -2.26 20.27 -10.26
CA GLU A 179 -3.47 21.09 -10.44
C GLU A 179 -4.73 20.27 -10.12
N ASP A 180 -4.89 19.07 -10.71
CA ASP A 180 -6.03 18.18 -10.42
C ASP A 180 -6.12 17.84 -8.91
N TRP A 181 -4.99 17.71 -8.23
CA TRP A 181 -4.94 17.44 -6.80
C TRP A 181 -5.43 18.63 -5.97
N VAL A 182 -4.91 19.84 -6.27
CA VAL A 182 -5.32 21.07 -5.57
C VAL A 182 -6.80 21.36 -5.81
N ASP A 183 -7.26 21.24 -7.07
CA ASP A 183 -8.67 21.38 -7.42
C ASP A 183 -9.56 20.37 -6.67
N THR A 184 -9.08 19.13 -6.49
CA THR A 184 -9.80 18.12 -5.68
C THR A 184 -9.91 18.55 -4.21
N CYS A 185 -8.86 19.13 -3.64
CA CYS A 185 -8.90 19.61 -2.26
C CYS A 185 -9.90 20.76 -2.09
N GLU A 186 -9.92 21.70 -3.03
CA GLU A 186 -10.87 22.81 -3.02
C GLU A 186 -12.31 22.28 -3.20
N TRP A 187 -12.54 21.44 -4.20
CA TRP A 187 -13.85 20.86 -4.46
C TRP A 187 -14.40 20.09 -3.25
N MET A 188 -13.60 19.24 -2.61
CA MET A 188 -14.07 18.47 -1.45
C MET A 188 -14.37 19.36 -0.24
N ALA A 189 -13.63 20.44 -0.04
CA ALA A 189 -13.92 21.39 1.01
C ALA A 189 -15.25 22.14 0.75
N GLU A 190 -15.50 22.54 -0.50
CA GLU A 190 -16.73 23.24 -0.91
C GLU A 190 -17.96 22.31 -0.85
N GLU A 191 -17.85 21.06 -1.33
CA GLU A 191 -18.93 20.07 -1.38
C GLU A 191 -19.49 19.74 0.01
N TYR A 192 -18.62 19.74 1.03
CA TYR A 192 -19.00 19.38 2.40
C TYR A 192 -19.17 20.59 3.34
N GLU A 193 -19.02 21.82 2.85
CA GLU A 193 -19.10 23.04 3.68
C GLU A 193 -20.50 23.26 4.25
N GLU A 194 -21.55 22.89 3.50
CA GLU A 194 -22.94 23.00 3.94
C GLU A 194 -23.23 22.09 5.16
N ASP A 195 -22.75 20.86 5.12
CA ASP A 195 -22.89 19.88 6.20
C ASP A 195 -21.92 20.13 7.36
N TRP A 196 -20.76 20.72 7.07
CA TRP A 196 -19.68 20.95 8.02
C TRP A 196 -19.17 22.40 7.96
N PRO A 197 -19.88 23.34 8.58
CA PRO A 197 -19.55 24.77 8.48
C PRO A 197 -18.10 25.10 8.88
N GLY A 198 -17.40 25.78 7.98
CA GLY A 198 -15.99 26.14 8.15
C GLY A 198 -15.00 25.02 7.87
N LEU A 199 -15.44 23.91 7.24
CA LEU A 199 -14.55 22.87 6.77
C LEU A 199 -13.56 23.42 5.76
N THR A 200 -12.31 23.11 5.92
CA THR A 200 -11.25 23.47 4.96
C THR A 200 -10.27 22.32 4.78
N ILE A 201 -9.70 22.21 3.58
CA ILE A 201 -8.56 21.34 3.28
C ILE A 201 -7.37 22.23 2.95
N PRO A 202 -6.57 22.62 3.95
CA PRO A 202 -5.50 23.58 3.75
C PRO A 202 -4.34 22.97 2.96
N VAL A 203 -4.01 23.58 1.82
CA VAL A 203 -2.90 23.17 0.96
C VAL A 203 -1.67 24.03 1.29
N ASP A 204 -0.51 23.38 1.42
CA ASP A 204 0.81 24.01 1.63
C ASP A 204 0.90 24.97 2.83
N LYS A 205 0.15 24.72 3.89
CA LYS A 205 0.26 25.48 5.14
C LYS A 205 1.55 25.10 5.86
N GLU A 206 2.47 26.04 5.98
CA GLU A 206 3.72 25.83 6.72
C GLU A 206 3.50 25.73 8.23
N ASN A 207 4.39 24.97 8.88
CA ASN A 207 4.42 24.78 10.34
C ASN A 207 3.11 24.22 10.94
N ALA A 208 2.35 23.47 10.17
CA ALA A 208 1.20 22.73 10.68
C ALA A 208 1.64 21.64 11.69
N ASP A 209 0.73 21.21 12.54
CA ASP A 209 1.01 20.11 13.47
C ASP A 209 1.03 18.76 12.71
N ILE A 210 0.16 18.63 11.72
CA ILE A 210 0.02 17.42 10.89
C ILE A 210 0.15 17.78 9.40
N MET A 211 1.04 17.10 8.69
CA MET A 211 0.98 16.96 7.23
C MET A 211 0.28 15.65 6.92
N TYR A 212 -0.87 15.72 6.27
CA TYR A 212 -1.61 14.54 5.84
C TYR A 212 -1.26 14.20 4.40
N THR A 213 -1.02 12.92 4.14
CA THR A 213 -0.67 12.40 2.82
C THR A 213 -1.66 11.32 2.43
N VAL A 214 -1.93 11.19 1.13
CA VAL A 214 -2.99 10.35 0.61
C VAL A 214 -2.49 9.37 -0.45
N ASN A 215 -3.34 8.42 -0.80
CA ASN A 215 -3.14 7.51 -1.91
C ASN A 215 -3.71 8.14 -3.19
N ALA A 216 -3.03 8.01 -4.34
CA ALA A 216 -3.50 8.54 -5.62
C ALA A 216 -4.91 8.06 -6.04
N ARG A 217 -5.42 7.01 -5.43
CA ARG A 217 -6.78 6.51 -5.64
C ARG A 217 -7.84 7.40 -4.99
N GLU A 218 -7.48 8.12 -3.93
CA GLU A 218 -8.38 9.05 -3.26
C GLU A 218 -8.81 10.16 -4.24
N PRO A 219 -7.94 11.03 -4.76
CA PRO A 219 -8.36 12.04 -5.71
C PRO A 219 -8.92 11.47 -7.03
N LYS A 220 -8.55 10.23 -7.39
CA LYS A 220 -8.95 9.66 -8.69
C LYS A 220 -10.28 8.91 -8.65
N HIS A 221 -10.60 8.22 -7.55
CA HIS A 221 -11.73 7.29 -7.46
C HIS A 221 -12.59 7.41 -6.20
N TYR A 222 -12.05 7.98 -5.14
CA TYR A 222 -12.67 8.06 -3.81
C TYR A 222 -12.38 9.41 -3.15
N PRO A 223 -12.71 10.55 -3.80
CA PRO A 223 -12.39 11.87 -3.26
C PRO A 223 -13.05 12.13 -1.90
N GLU A 224 -14.18 11.48 -1.62
CA GLU A 224 -14.88 11.52 -0.34
C GLU A 224 -13.99 11.08 0.83
N ASP A 225 -13.03 10.18 0.58
CA ASP A 225 -12.10 9.66 1.59
C ASP A 225 -11.18 10.76 2.15
N LEU A 226 -10.82 11.76 1.31
CA LEU A 226 -10.13 12.97 1.72
C LEU A 226 -11.03 13.89 2.55
N ALA A 227 -12.29 14.09 2.12
CA ALA A 227 -13.27 14.88 2.86
C ALA A 227 -13.53 14.28 4.25
N GLU A 228 -13.70 12.96 4.36
CA GLU A 228 -13.85 12.25 5.62
C GLU A 228 -12.67 12.47 6.58
N ALA A 229 -11.44 12.46 6.06
CA ALA A 229 -10.26 12.79 6.86
C ALA A 229 -10.28 14.25 7.33
N ALA A 230 -10.66 15.18 6.44
CA ALA A 230 -10.79 16.61 6.75
C ALA A 230 -11.86 16.85 7.83
N ILE A 231 -13.02 16.19 7.75
CA ILE A 231 -14.09 16.26 8.76
C ILE A 231 -13.56 15.80 10.12
N LEU A 232 -12.83 14.68 10.17
CA LEU A 232 -12.30 14.16 11.42
C LEU A 232 -11.23 15.09 12.02
N PHE A 233 -10.36 15.69 11.21
CA PHE A 233 -9.42 16.70 11.67
C PHE A 233 -10.12 17.99 12.11
N HIS A 234 -11.19 18.38 11.43
CA HIS A 234 -12.03 19.54 11.79
C HIS A 234 -12.70 19.35 13.15
N ILE A 235 -13.34 18.20 13.39
CA ILE A 235 -13.96 17.86 14.68
C ILE A 235 -12.91 17.80 15.79
N ALA A 236 -11.73 17.24 15.51
CA ALA A 236 -10.64 17.14 16.46
C ALA A 236 -9.91 18.47 16.73
N GLY A 237 -10.19 19.53 15.95
CA GLY A 237 -9.54 20.83 16.04
C GLY A 237 -8.05 20.78 15.68
N GLU A 238 -7.67 19.96 14.71
CA GLU A 238 -6.27 19.79 14.31
C GLU A 238 -5.78 20.97 13.45
N ASN A 239 -4.54 21.37 13.68
CA ASN A 239 -3.81 22.26 12.80
C ASN A 239 -3.05 21.45 11.76
N TRP A 240 -3.63 21.27 10.58
CA TRP A 240 -3.15 20.35 9.58
C TRP A 240 -3.00 20.95 8.18
N THR A 241 -2.39 20.22 7.27
CA THR A 241 -2.20 20.58 5.87
C THR A 241 -2.04 19.34 5.00
N VAL A 242 -2.33 19.48 3.69
CA VAL A 242 -1.84 18.59 2.66
C VAL A 242 -0.79 19.31 1.80
N PRO A 243 0.25 18.62 1.31
CA PRO A 243 1.19 19.25 0.39
C PRO A 243 0.62 19.26 -1.05
N SER A 244 0.86 20.33 -1.80
CA SER A 244 0.54 20.38 -3.24
C SER A 244 1.45 19.45 -4.06
N GLU A 245 2.71 19.29 -3.65
CA GLU A 245 3.67 18.36 -4.20
C GLU A 245 4.16 17.43 -3.08
N GLY A 246 4.21 16.12 -3.35
CA GLY A 246 4.56 15.10 -2.34
C GLY A 246 3.37 14.63 -1.50
N TRP A 247 2.17 14.79 -2.02
CA TRP A 247 0.92 14.38 -1.39
C TRP A 247 0.69 12.86 -1.51
N GLU A 248 1.18 12.24 -2.60
CA GLU A 248 1.00 10.81 -2.87
C GLU A 248 2.15 10.00 -2.26
N GLU A 249 1.82 9.00 -1.49
CA GLU A 249 2.75 8.21 -0.70
C GLU A 249 2.76 6.71 -1.05
N THR A 250 1.85 6.27 -1.94
CA THR A 250 1.76 4.86 -2.30
C THR A 250 2.77 4.51 -3.37
N SER A 251 3.88 3.94 -3.00
CA SER A 251 4.87 3.52 -3.99
C SER A 251 4.51 2.18 -4.64
N LEU A 252 3.73 2.19 -5.71
CA LEU A 252 3.55 1.02 -6.56
C LEU A 252 4.88 0.60 -7.21
N ALA A 253 5.76 1.56 -7.47
CA ALA A 253 7.12 1.33 -7.95
C ALA A 253 7.92 0.35 -7.06
N MET A 254 7.75 0.41 -5.74
CA MET A 254 8.38 -0.53 -4.81
C MET A 254 7.97 -1.98 -5.11
N PHE A 255 6.68 -2.20 -5.41
CA PHE A 255 6.15 -3.53 -5.72
C PHE A 255 6.36 -3.93 -7.18
N ALA A 256 6.61 -2.97 -8.07
CA ALA A 256 7.07 -3.22 -9.43
C ALA A 256 8.55 -3.63 -9.49
N GLY A 257 9.34 -3.30 -8.48
CA GLY A 257 10.78 -3.46 -8.47
C GLY A 257 11.52 -2.29 -9.15
N ASP A 258 10.84 -1.18 -9.43
CA ASP A 258 11.45 0.06 -9.93
C ASP A 258 12.00 0.88 -8.76
N TRP A 259 13.22 0.55 -8.37
CA TRP A 259 13.85 1.18 -7.20
C TRP A 259 14.17 2.66 -7.40
N GLU A 260 14.41 3.08 -8.66
CA GLU A 260 14.65 4.50 -8.99
C GLU A 260 13.36 5.31 -8.80
N ALA A 261 12.24 4.84 -9.36
CA ALA A 261 10.95 5.50 -9.17
C ALA A 261 10.48 5.46 -7.72
N CYS A 262 10.74 4.35 -7.00
CA CYS A 262 10.47 4.26 -5.57
C CYS A 262 11.24 5.33 -4.77
N LYS A 263 12.52 5.50 -5.07
CA LYS A 263 13.35 6.54 -4.46
C LYS A 263 12.79 7.94 -4.76
N MET A 264 12.49 8.22 -6.03
CA MET A 264 11.92 9.52 -6.45
C MET A 264 10.63 9.86 -5.70
N GLN A 265 9.76 8.86 -5.54
CA GLN A 265 8.48 9.01 -4.82
C GLN A 265 8.73 9.41 -3.36
N VAL A 266 9.55 8.65 -2.66
CA VAL A 266 9.88 8.91 -1.25
C VAL A 266 10.54 10.27 -1.06
N GLU A 267 11.51 10.61 -1.92
CA GLU A 267 12.20 11.90 -1.86
C GLU A 267 11.21 13.06 -2.06
N THR A 268 10.23 12.93 -2.95
CA THR A 268 9.22 13.98 -3.17
C THR A 268 8.37 14.22 -1.91
N VAL A 269 7.97 13.16 -1.20
CA VAL A 269 7.24 13.29 0.09
C VAL A 269 8.13 13.93 1.16
N TYR A 270 9.39 13.53 1.23
CA TYR A 270 10.33 14.09 2.24
C TYR A 270 10.71 15.54 1.94
N ASP A 271 10.79 15.93 0.67
CA ASP A 271 10.98 17.33 0.26
C ASP A 271 9.77 18.18 0.70
N ALA A 272 8.55 17.65 0.64
CA ALA A 272 7.37 18.34 1.19
C ALA A 272 7.49 18.55 2.71
N MET A 273 7.97 17.53 3.46
CA MET A 273 8.24 17.69 4.91
C MET A 273 9.27 18.79 5.19
N HIS A 274 10.34 18.85 4.40
CA HIS A 274 11.36 19.89 4.57
C HIS A 274 10.86 21.29 4.21
N ARG A 275 10.00 21.37 3.19
CA ARG A 275 9.40 22.61 2.71
C ARG A 275 8.37 23.17 3.69
N LEU A 276 7.44 22.33 4.14
CA LEU A 276 6.31 22.73 4.97
C LEU A 276 6.61 22.71 6.47
N LYS A 277 7.63 21.99 6.89
CA LYS A 277 8.08 21.88 8.30
C LYS A 277 6.95 21.49 9.27
N PRO A 278 6.16 20.45 8.97
CA PRO A 278 5.14 19.99 9.90
C PRO A 278 5.80 19.40 11.16
N LYS A 279 5.05 19.33 12.26
CA LYS A 279 5.55 18.61 13.46
C LYS A 279 5.51 17.09 13.28
N SER A 280 4.55 16.60 12.49
CA SER A 280 4.40 15.17 12.18
C SER A 280 3.75 14.98 10.81
N MET A 281 3.84 13.75 10.29
CA MET A 281 3.08 13.30 9.12
C MET A 281 2.10 12.21 9.54
N VAL A 282 0.89 12.23 8.96
CA VAL A 282 -0.10 11.16 9.08
C VAL A 282 -0.38 10.60 7.68
N VAL A 283 -0.16 9.29 7.54
CA VAL A 283 -0.40 8.52 6.32
C VAL A 283 -1.84 8.03 6.32
N THR A 284 -2.55 8.17 5.21
CA THR A 284 -3.94 7.74 5.07
C THR A 284 -4.18 6.24 5.37
N GLU A 285 -5.42 5.77 5.30
CA GLU A 285 -5.81 4.35 5.47
C GLU A 285 -5.21 3.44 4.38
N CYS A 286 -3.88 3.47 4.25
CA CYS A 286 -3.15 2.69 3.26
C CYS A 286 -1.90 2.01 3.82
N GLY A 287 -1.96 0.68 3.99
CA GLY A 287 -0.79 -0.07 4.44
C GLY A 287 0.38 -0.06 3.46
N HIS A 288 0.14 0.04 2.14
CA HIS A 288 1.23 0.17 1.16
C HIS A 288 2.00 1.48 1.34
N ALA A 289 1.26 2.58 1.46
CA ALA A 289 1.80 3.91 1.67
C ALA A 289 2.66 3.95 2.94
N TYR A 290 2.12 3.48 4.06
CA TYR A 290 2.86 3.41 5.31
C TYR A 290 4.15 2.60 5.18
N ARG A 291 4.10 1.43 4.55
CA ARG A 291 5.28 0.61 4.33
C ARG A 291 6.31 1.31 3.43
N ALA A 292 5.86 1.86 2.31
CA ALA A 292 6.75 2.46 1.32
C ALA A 292 7.41 3.74 1.83
N THR A 293 6.68 4.58 2.54
CA THR A 293 7.12 5.93 2.93
C THR A 293 7.70 5.97 4.34
N VAL A 294 7.10 5.24 5.29
CA VAL A 294 7.53 5.27 6.69
C VAL A 294 8.53 4.15 7.01
N LEU A 295 8.22 2.89 6.65
CA LEU A 295 9.04 1.75 7.07
C LEU A 295 10.27 1.55 6.17
N GLU A 296 10.10 1.57 4.86
CA GLU A 296 11.17 1.34 3.89
C GLU A 296 11.70 2.65 3.27
N GLY A 297 10.92 3.74 3.37
CA GLY A 297 11.25 5.04 2.78
C GLY A 297 12.63 5.59 3.17
N PRO A 298 13.03 5.60 4.44
CA PRO A 298 14.35 6.07 4.85
C PRO A 298 15.50 5.32 4.15
N TYR A 299 15.30 4.01 3.92
CA TYR A 299 16.28 3.22 3.18
C TYR A 299 16.39 3.67 1.72
N TRP A 300 15.26 3.90 1.05
CA TRP A 300 15.23 4.36 -0.34
C TRP A 300 15.79 5.76 -0.51
N ALA A 301 15.49 6.67 0.41
CA ALA A 301 16.05 8.02 0.44
C ALA A 301 17.54 8.09 0.90
N GLY A 302 18.10 6.95 1.30
CA GLY A 302 19.49 6.89 1.77
C GLY A 302 19.73 7.49 3.15
N ILE A 303 18.69 7.60 3.98
CA ILE A 303 18.76 8.15 5.33
C ILE A 303 19.33 7.09 6.28
N LYS A 304 20.54 7.32 6.78
CA LYS A 304 21.29 6.35 7.61
C LYS A 304 20.64 6.08 8.97
N SER A 305 19.91 7.05 9.54
CA SER A 305 19.21 6.88 10.82
C SER A 305 18.07 5.86 10.73
N GLY A 306 17.56 5.59 9.53
CA GLY A 306 16.36 4.76 9.33
C GLY A 306 15.06 5.43 9.77
N GLN A 307 15.08 6.76 9.97
CA GLN A 307 13.92 7.53 10.43
C GLN A 307 13.49 8.51 9.35
N THR A 308 12.17 8.75 9.27
CA THR A 308 11.58 9.81 8.44
C THR A 308 12.05 11.20 8.91
N PRO A 309 12.03 12.24 8.04
CA PRO A 309 12.45 13.59 8.43
C PRO A 309 11.68 14.18 9.63
N VAL A 310 10.40 13.82 9.76
CA VAL A 310 9.55 14.15 10.92
C VAL A 310 8.89 12.87 11.46
N PRO A 311 8.43 12.82 12.73
CA PRO A 311 7.63 11.70 13.23
C PRO A 311 6.46 11.40 12.30
N SER A 312 6.30 10.14 11.91
CA SER A 312 5.33 9.75 10.88
C SER A 312 4.49 8.58 11.37
N PHE A 313 3.18 8.71 11.27
CA PHE A 313 2.18 7.82 11.84
C PHE A 313 1.23 7.29 10.77
N HIS A 314 0.70 6.10 10.97
CA HIS A 314 -0.45 5.62 10.21
C HIS A 314 -1.74 6.26 10.75
N TYR A 315 -2.74 6.44 9.90
CA TYR A 315 -4.03 7.03 10.30
C TYR A 315 -4.66 6.37 11.53
N VAL A 316 -4.55 5.05 11.66
CA VAL A 316 -5.09 4.32 12.83
C VAL A 316 -4.39 4.70 14.15
N GLU A 317 -3.13 5.14 14.12
CA GLU A 317 -2.43 5.63 15.31
C GLU A 317 -3.00 6.98 15.74
N TRP A 318 -3.23 7.88 14.77
CA TRP A 318 -3.85 9.17 15.03
C TRP A 318 -5.27 9.01 15.57
N VAL A 319 -6.10 8.14 14.96
CA VAL A 319 -7.47 7.87 15.45
C VAL A 319 -7.44 7.33 16.89
N ALA A 320 -6.61 6.34 17.19
CA ALA A 320 -6.50 5.78 18.52
C ALA A 320 -6.12 6.85 19.55
N GLU A 321 -5.16 7.72 19.21
CA GLU A 321 -4.73 8.82 20.08
C GLU A 321 -5.83 9.88 20.23
N ALA A 322 -6.54 10.25 19.16
CA ALA A 322 -7.64 11.22 19.20
C ALA A 322 -8.81 10.75 20.08
N LEU A 323 -9.12 9.45 20.02
CA LEU A 323 -10.15 8.83 20.90
C LEU A 323 -9.66 8.78 22.36
N ARG A 324 -8.42 8.37 22.61
CA ARG A 324 -7.81 8.26 23.94
C ARG A 324 -7.74 9.63 24.63
N THR A 325 -7.38 10.65 23.90
CA THR A 325 -7.25 12.02 24.43
C THR A 325 -8.57 12.79 24.49
N GLY A 326 -9.64 12.22 23.92
CA GLY A 326 -10.96 12.84 23.88
C GLY A 326 -11.11 13.98 22.87
N LYS A 327 -10.18 14.12 21.91
CA LYS A 327 -10.36 14.99 20.73
C LYS A 327 -11.52 14.51 19.87
N LEU A 328 -11.65 13.20 19.70
CA LEU A 328 -12.81 12.54 19.13
C LEU A 328 -13.58 11.83 20.24
N LYS A 329 -14.90 11.99 20.25
CA LYS A 329 -15.78 11.37 21.27
C LYS A 329 -16.90 10.62 20.58
N ILE A 330 -17.01 9.32 20.84
CA ILE A 330 -18.08 8.47 20.32
C ILE A 330 -19.31 8.60 21.20
N ASP A 331 -20.48 8.78 20.58
CA ASP A 331 -21.76 8.68 21.23
C ASP A 331 -22.04 7.21 21.58
N PRO A 332 -22.19 6.85 22.86
CA PRO A 332 -22.46 5.48 23.26
C PRO A 332 -23.72 4.88 22.62
N ALA A 333 -24.70 5.71 22.27
CA ALA A 333 -25.95 5.26 21.63
C ALA A 333 -25.75 4.84 20.17
N LYS A 334 -24.72 5.36 19.53
CA LYS A 334 -24.38 5.14 18.12
C LYS A 334 -23.38 4.02 17.89
N LYS A 335 -22.89 3.35 18.94
CA LYS A 335 -21.96 2.21 18.80
C LYS A 335 -22.55 1.12 17.90
N ILE A 336 -21.66 0.42 17.19
CA ILE A 336 -22.02 -0.74 16.37
C ILE A 336 -22.53 -1.84 17.31
N LYS A 337 -23.80 -2.21 17.16
CA LYS A 337 -24.47 -3.24 18.00
C LYS A 337 -24.41 -4.62 17.38
N GLU A 338 -24.29 -4.70 16.06
CA GLU A 338 -24.11 -5.98 15.38
C GLU A 338 -22.68 -6.51 15.58
N PRO A 339 -22.47 -7.84 15.46
CA PRO A 339 -21.14 -8.39 15.47
C PRO A 339 -20.28 -7.84 14.33
N VAL A 340 -19.10 -7.36 14.65
CA VAL A 340 -18.15 -6.77 13.69
C VAL A 340 -16.76 -7.37 13.83
N THR A 341 -16.07 -7.49 12.71
CA THR A 341 -14.68 -7.93 12.68
C THR A 341 -13.77 -6.91 11.98
N TYR A 342 -12.47 -7.04 12.18
CA TYR A 342 -11.46 -6.11 11.70
C TYR A 342 -10.40 -6.83 10.87
N GLN A 343 -10.09 -6.30 9.69
CA GLN A 343 -9.06 -6.82 8.82
C GLN A 343 -7.69 -6.24 9.19
N ASP A 344 -6.84 -7.03 9.78
CA ASP A 344 -5.43 -6.69 10.03
C ASP A 344 -4.67 -6.56 8.69
N SER A 345 -4.28 -5.36 8.32
CA SER A 345 -3.46 -5.15 7.13
C SER A 345 -2.01 -5.57 7.38
N CYS A 346 -1.47 -6.44 6.52
CA CYS A 346 -0.12 -6.98 6.69
C CYS A 346 0.97 -5.89 6.72
N ASN A 347 0.79 -4.78 6.05
CA ASN A 347 1.84 -3.79 5.90
C ASN A 347 2.03 -2.91 7.15
N TYR A 348 0.97 -2.40 7.77
CA TYR A 348 1.13 -1.61 8.99
C TYR A 348 1.04 -2.46 10.27
N ILE A 349 0.41 -3.64 10.22
CA ILE A 349 0.34 -4.54 11.39
C ILE A 349 1.57 -5.43 11.48
N ARG A 350 1.73 -6.41 10.57
CA ARG A 350 2.85 -7.37 10.63
C ARG A 350 4.20 -6.70 10.41
N ASN A 351 4.29 -5.81 9.44
CA ASN A 351 5.55 -5.12 9.14
C ASN A 351 5.75 -3.86 9.99
N GLY A 352 4.67 -3.22 10.48
CA GLY A 352 4.72 -1.95 11.23
C GLY A 352 4.45 -2.06 12.73
N GLY A 353 3.96 -3.22 13.23
CA GLY A 353 3.75 -3.43 14.68
C GLY A 353 2.50 -2.77 15.27
N LEU A 354 1.54 -2.29 14.44
CA LEU A 354 0.39 -1.48 14.89
C LEU A 354 -0.86 -2.30 15.23
N ALA A 355 -0.71 -3.53 15.71
CA ALA A 355 -1.84 -4.43 15.97
C ALA A 355 -2.80 -3.93 17.05
N ASP A 356 -2.30 -3.21 18.04
CA ASP A 356 -3.11 -2.77 19.20
C ASP A 356 -3.99 -1.56 18.88
N CYS A 357 -3.58 -0.68 17.98
CA CYS A 357 -4.37 0.51 17.60
C CYS A 357 -5.77 0.13 17.09
N GLY A 358 -5.89 -0.86 16.21
CA GLY A 358 -7.19 -1.32 15.72
C GLY A 358 -8.10 -1.85 16.82
N ARG A 359 -7.55 -2.60 17.78
CA ARG A 359 -8.32 -3.15 18.93
C ARG A 359 -8.78 -2.05 19.86
N GLU A 360 -7.91 -1.08 20.13
CA GLU A 360 -8.26 0.10 20.91
C GLU A 360 -9.42 0.85 20.28
N ILE A 361 -9.35 1.17 18.98
CA ILE A 361 -10.40 1.82 18.23
C ILE A 361 -11.71 1.01 18.32
N MET A 362 -11.64 -0.30 18.08
CA MET A 362 -12.82 -1.17 18.12
C MET A 362 -13.49 -1.22 19.52
N SER A 363 -12.70 -1.06 20.60
CA SER A 363 -13.26 -1.00 21.97
C SER A 363 -14.13 0.24 22.20
N TYR A 364 -13.88 1.33 21.48
CA TYR A 364 -14.73 2.51 21.49
C TYR A 364 -15.94 2.36 20.57
N MET A 365 -15.78 1.76 19.39
CA MET A 365 -16.77 1.76 18.31
C MET A 365 -17.80 0.63 18.41
N ALA A 366 -17.48 -0.53 18.94
CA ALA A 366 -18.30 -1.74 18.85
C ALA A 366 -18.67 -2.32 20.22
N GLU A 367 -19.87 -2.91 20.31
CA GLU A 367 -20.32 -3.67 21.47
C GLU A 367 -19.90 -5.14 21.37
N ASP A 368 -19.85 -5.73 20.17
CA ASP A 368 -19.49 -7.13 19.90
C ASP A 368 -18.41 -7.18 18.81
N PHE A 369 -17.15 -6.97 19.23
CA PHE A 369 -15.98 -7.12 18.36
C PHE A 369 -15.49 -8.56 18.38
N ARG A 370 -15.37 -9.19 17.21
CA ARG A 370 -14.92 -10.56 17.06
C ARG A 370 -13.66 -10.65 16.21
N GLU A 371 -12.62 -11.25 16.77
CA GLU A 371 -11.34 -11.45 16.10
C GLU A 371 -11.41 -12.51 15.01
N MET A 372 -10.79 -12.25 13.86
CA MET A 372 -10.42 -13.31 12.92
C MET A 372 -9.29 -14.15 13.52
N ILE A 373 -9.31 -15.45 13.31
CA ILE A 373 -8.25 -16.34 13.79
C ILE A 373 -7.55 -17.02 12.60
N PRO A 374 -6.18 -16.91 12.53
CA PRO A 374 -5.27 -16.10 13.33
C PRO A 374 -5.42 -14.59 13.05
N ASN A 375 -4.98 -13.75 13.98
CA ASN A 375 -5.08 -12.31 13.91
C ASN A 375 -3.72 -11.61 14.13
N ARG A 376 -3.72 -10.28 14.22
CA ARG A 376 -2.56 -9.44 14.46
C ARG A 376 -1.44 -9.73 13.44
N GLU A 377 -0.21 -9.87 13.87
CA GLU A 377 0.95 -10.18 13.02
C GLU A 377 0.82 -11.53 12.31
N GLN A 378 0.02 -12.43 12.84
CA GLN A 378 -0.21 -13.77 12.29
C GLN A 378 -1.38 -13.84 11.31
N ASN A 379 -2.14 -12.76 11.13
CA ASN A 379 -3.29 -12.71 10.23
C ASN A 379 -2.94 -13.12 8.79
N PHE A 380 -3.88 -13.76 8.10
CA PHE A 380 -3.74 -14.04 6.68
C PHE A 380 -3.92 -12.75 5.84
N CYS A 381 -3.15 -12.67 4.76
CA CYS A 381 -3.26 -11.57 3.79
C CYS A 381 -4.67 -11.54 3.19
N CYS A 382 -5.17 -10.32 2.94
CA CYS A 382 -6.42 -10.11 2.22
C CYS A 382 -6.38 -10.58 0.75
N GLY A 383 -5.18 -10.73 0.17
CA GLY A 383 -5.00 -11.09 -1.24
C GLY A 383 -4.72 -9.90 -2.17
N GLY A 384 -4.93 -8.66 -1.72
CA GLY A 384 -4.82 -7.48 -2.56
C GLY A 384 -3.43 -6.83 -2.65
N GLY A 385 -2.49 -7.23 -1.78
CA GLY A 385 -1.19 -6.58 -1.66
C GLY A 385 -0.22 -6.85 -2.80
N GLY A 386 0.92 -6.12 -2.78
CA GLY A 386 2.02 -6.33 -3.72
C GLY A 386 1.71 -6.00 -5.18
N GLY A 387 0.72 -5.15 -5.44
CA GLY A 387 0.23 -4.82 -6.76
C GLY A 387 -0.84 -5.78 -7.31
N PHE A 388 -1.19 -6.84 -6.58
CA PHE A 388 -2.04 -7.93 -7.09
C PHE A 388 -3.46 -7.46 -7.47
N ASN A 389 -4.04 -6.48 -6.74
CA ASN A 389 -5.34 -5.89 -7.09
C ASN A 389 -5.33 -5.22 -8.49
N GLY A 390 -4.23 -4.57 -8.86
CA GLY A 390 -4.11 -3.85 -10.12
C GLY A 390 -3.78 -4.72 -11.33
N MET A 391 -3.51 -6.02 -11.15
CA MET A 391 -3.08 -6.90 -12.24
C MET A 391 -4.22 -7.80 -12.74
N GLY A 392 -4.98 -7.30 -13.71
CA GLY A 392 -6.10 -8.02 -14.30
C GLY A 392 -5.74 -9.40 -14.87
N ARG A 393 -4.54 -9.53 -15.42
CA ARG A 393 -4.01 -10.80 -15.98
C ARG A 393 -3.93 -11.94 -14.97
N TYR A 394 -3.79 -11.64 -13.66
CA TYR A 394 -3.69 -12.62 -12.59
C TYR A 394 -4.96 -12.69 -11.72
N ARG A 395 -6.08 -12.16 -12.18
CA ARG A 395 -7.34 -12.10 -11.43
C ARG A 395 -7.81 -13.49 -10.96
N GLN A 396 -7.65 -14.52 -11.79
CA GLN A 396 -8.02 -15.88 -11.41
C GLN A 396 -7.20 -16.41 -10.24
N GLN A 397 -5.89 -16.24 -10.30
CA GLN A 397 -4.96 -16.66 -9.23
C GLN A 397 -5.23 -15.92 -7.94
N ARG A 398 -5.50 -14.61 -8.04
CA ARG A 398 -5.89 -13.79 -6.89
C ARG A 398 -7.19 -14.30 -6.26
N ASN A 399 -8.23 -14.47 -7.05
CA ASN A 399 -9.54 -14.90 -6.57
C ASN A 399 -9.48 -16.29 -5.93
N ALA A 400 -8.68 -17.21 -6.46
CA ALA A 400 -8.43 -18.50 -5.81
C ALA A 400 -7.83 -18.33 -4.41
N GLY A 401 -6.95 -17.35 -4.23
CA GLY A 401 -6.33 -17.02 -2.93
C GLY A 401 -7.29 -16.48 -1.87
N LEU A 402 -8.41 -15.86 -2.28
CA LEU A 402 -9.37 -15.24 -1.37
C LEU A 402 -10.11 -16.24 -0.46
N LYS A 403 -10.13 -17.54 -0.80
CA LYS A 403 -10.79 -18.60 -0.02
C LYS A 403 -10.39 -18.60 1.45
N VAL A 404 -9.10 -18.45 1.73
CA VAL A 404 -8.58 -18.45 3.12
C VAL A 404 -9.13 -17.28 3.92
N LYS A 405 -9.21 -16.09 3.32
CA LYS A 405 -9.79 -14.92 3.97
C LYS A 405 -11.29 -15.04 4.12
N ARG A 406 -11.99 -15.57 3.12
CA ARG A 406 -13.42 -15.89 3.20
C ARG A 406 -13.72 -16.75 4.42
N ASP A 407 -12.98 -17.85 4.57
CA ASP A 407 -13.20 -18.80 5.68
C ASP A 407 -12.93 -18.11 7.03
N GLN A 408 -11.86 -17.31 7.16
CA GLN A 408 -11.63 -16.52 8.36
C GLN A 408 -12.79 -15.58 8.72
N ILE A 409 -13.38 -14.90 7.72
CA ILE A 409 -14.52 -13.99 7.95
C ILE A 409 -15.74 -14.78 8.38
N LEU A 410 -16.07 -15.86 7.68
CA LEU A 410 -17.20 -16.73 8.01
C LEU A 410 -17.12 -17.31 9.43
N ASP A 411 -15.93 -17.71 9.86
CA ASP A 411 -15.69 -18.26 11.20
C ASP A 411 -15.98 -17.25 12.34
N THR A 412 -15.96 -15.94 12.05
CA THR A 412 -16.34 -14.91 13.04
C THR A 412 -17.86 -14.82 13.24
N GLY A 413 -18.64 -15.24 12.25
CA GLY A 413 -20.08 -15.02 12.18
C GLY A 413 -20.48 -13.55 11.96
N CYS A 414 -19.54 -12.66 11.67
CA CYS A 414 -19.80 -11.24 11.43
C CYS A 414 -20.29 -10.98 10.00
N LYS A 415 -21.12 -9.96 9.86
CA LYS A 415 -21.57 -9.45 8.55
C LYS A 415 -20.93 -8.09 8.19
N LEU A 416 -20.28 -7.43 9.13
CA LEU A 416 -19.54 -6.20 8.89
C LEU A 416 -18.05 -6.44 9.10
N VAL A 417 -17.26 -6.06 8.09
CA VAL A 417 -15.79 -6.13 8.10
C VAL A 417 -15.22 -4.72 8.00
N ILE A 418 -14.49 -4.26 8.99
CA ILE A 418 -13.80 -2.97 8.97
C ILE A 418 -12.38 -3.17 8.45
N SER A 419 -11.97 -2.35 7.50
CA SER A 419 -10.67 -2.46 6.85
C SER A 419 -10.04 -1.08 6.58
N PRO A 420 -9.19 -0.56 7.48
CA PRO A 420 -8.49 0.71 7.25
C PRO A 420 -7.25 0.51 6.33
N CYS A 421 -7.49 0.00 5.14
CA CYS A 421 -6.48 -0.18 4.10
C CYS A 421 -7.16 -0.37 2.74
N HIS A 422 -6.94 0.55 1.80
CA HIS A 422 -7.52 0.52 0.45
C HIS A 422 -7.35 -0.84 -0.25
N ASN A 423 -6.16 -1.44 -0.19
CA ASN A 423 -5.94 -2.74 -0.84
C ASN A 423 -6.72 -3.88 -0.18
N CYS A 424 -6.89 -3.83 1.14
CA CYS A 424 -7.70 -4.84 1.84
C CYS A 424 -9.18 -4.61 1.60
N TRP A 425 -9.63 -3.36 1.55
CA TRP A 425 -10.99 -2.98 1.23
C TRP A 425 -11.42 -3.53 -0.14
N ASP A 426 -10.62 -3.28 -1.19
CA ASP A 426 -10.88 -3.83 -2.52
C ASP A 426 -10.87 -5.37 -2.55
N ALA A 427 -9.91 -5.99 -1.84
CA ALA A 427 -9.83 -7.44 -1.82
C ALA A 427 -11.02 -8.08 -1.10
N ILE A 428 -11.59 -7.42 -0.08
CA ILE A 428 -12.82 -7.87 0.61
C ILE A 428 -14.03 -7.66 -0.28
N ARG A 429 -14.11 -6.53 -1.02
CA ARG A 429 -15.14 -6.31 -2.05
C ARG A 429 -15.12 -7.44 -3.08
N ASP A 430 -13.96 -7.72 -3.67
CA ASP A 430 -13.83 -8.77 -4.67
C ASP A 430 -14.12 -10.16 -4.09
N LEU A 431 -13.85 -10.37 -2.79
CA LEU A 431 -14.21 -11.61 -2.09
C LEU A 431 -15.74 -11.77 -2.03
N GLU A 432 -16.47 -10.71 -1.68
CA GLU A 432 -17.93 -10.73 -1.67
C GLU A 432 -18.49 -10.94 -3.09
N GLU A 433 -17.95 -10.25 -4.10
CA GLU A 433 -18.34 -10.43 -5.51
C GLU A 433 -18.14 -11.89 -6.00
N VAL A 434 -17.09 -12.57 -5.51
CA VAL A 434 -16.75 -13.94 -5.97
C VAL A 434 -17.51 -15.02 -5.20
N PHE A 435 -17.76 -14.83 -3.91
CA PHE A 435 -18.29 -15.87 -3.03
C PHE A 435 -19.71 -15.60 -2.50
N GLU A 436 -20.23 -14.40 -2.64
CA GLU A 436 -21.59 -14.00 -2.25
C GLU A 436 -21.95 -14.46 -0.82
N ILE A 437 -21.04 -14.20 0.14
CA ILE A 437 -21.21 -14.65 1.55
C ILE A 437 -22.07 -13.71 2.38
N GLY A 438 -22.57 -12.62 1.78
CA GLY A 438 -23.50 -11.66 2.37
C GLY A 438 -22.86 -10.79 3.44
N ILE A 439 -21.63 -10.30 3.20
CA ILE A 439 -20.96 -9.33 4.08
C ILE A 439 -21.04 -7.92 3.52
N ARG A 440 -20.89 -6.96 4.43
CA ARG A 440 -20.62 -5.55 4.15
C ARG A 440 -19.22 -5.21 4.62
N TRP A 441 -18.60 -4.26 3.99
CA TRP A 441 -17.26 -3.81 4.37
C TRP A 441 -17.19 -2.29 4.34
N SER A 442 -16.37 -1.71 5.20
CA SER A 442 -16.20 -0.27 5.30
C SER A 442 -14.77 0.11 5.65
N PHE A 443 -14.39 1.31 5.25
CA PHE A 443 -13.27 2.01 5.87
C PHE A 443 -13.62 2.38 7.31
N LEU A 444 -12.62 2.86 8.04
CA LEU A 444 -12.79 3.31 9.41
C LEU A 444 -13.46 4.70 9.48
N LYS A 445 -13.02 5.62 8.60
CA LYS A 445 -13.42 7.03 8.60
C LYS A 445 -14.96 7.26 8.56
N PRO A 446 -15.71 6.73 7.57
CA PRO A 446 -17.13 6.98 7.48
C PRO A 446 -17.90 6.47 8.71
N LEU A 447 -17.57 5.25 9.18
CA LEU A 447 -18.19 4.69 10.37
C LEU A 447 -17.91 5.52 11.63
N LEU A 448 -16.70 6.06 11.73
CA LEU A 448 -16.32 6.88 12.87
C LEU A 448 -17.08 8.20 12.87
N ILE A 449 -17.19 8.88 11.72
CA ILE A 449 -17.95 10.14 11.58
C ILE A 449 -19.39 9.96 12.04
N ASP A 450 -20.06 8.89 11.62
CA ASP A 450 -21.45 8.59 11.98
C ASP A 450 -21.67 8.45 13.49
N MET A 451 -20.62 8.04 14.22
CA MET A 451 -20.69 7.76 15.65
C MET A 451 -20.26 8.94 16.54
N LEU A 452 -19.64 9.98 15.98
CA LEU A 452 -19.11 11.05 16.79
C LEU A 452 -20.16 11.93 17.42
N ILE A 453 -19.84 12.45 18.60
CA ILE A 453 -20.49 13.61 19.20
C ILE A 453 -19.87 14.84 18.55
N VAL A 454 -20.59 15.44 17.62
CA VAL A 454 -20.17 16.65 16.91
C VAL A 454 -20.36 17.87 17.84
N PRO A 455 -19.32 18.71 18.05
CA PRO A 455 -19.45 19.97 18.79
C PRO A 455 -20.49 20.87 18.15
N GLU A 456 -21.28 21.57 18.98
CA GLU A 456 -22.43 22.36 18.53
C GLU A 456 -22.05 23.45 17.50
N HIS A 457 -20.89 24.06 17.64
CA HIS A 457 -20.41 25.12 16.74
C HIS A 457 -19.97 24.61 15.35
N LEU A 458 -19.87 23.28 15.17
CA LEU A 458 -19.52 22.62 13.89
C LEU A 458 -20.76 21.99 13.22
N LYS A 459 -21.93 22.10 13.83
CA LYS A 459 -23.16 21.61 13.21
C LYS A 459 -23.70 22.62 12.22
N PRO A 460 -24.38 22.16 11.15
CA PRO A 460 -25.15 23.05 10.29
C PRO A 460 -26.13 23.87 11.13
N LYS A 461 -26.33 25.12 10.76
CA LYS A 461 -27.42 25.92 11.39
C LYS A 461 -28.72 25.30 10.93
N GLU A 462 -29.60 24.94 11.88
CA GLU A 462 -30.98 24.58 11.53
C GLU A 462 -31.55 25.77 10.78
N GLU A 463 -32.05 25.57 9.57
CA GLU A 463 -32.85 26.59 8.89
C GLU A 463 -34.07 26.86 9.78
N GLU A 464 -34.20 28.06 10.30
CA GLU A 464 -35.39 28.52 10.95
C GLU A 464 -36.53 28.50 9.90
N GLU A 465 -37.46 27.49 9.99
CA GLU A 465 -38.65 27.40 9.17
C GLU A 465 -39.55 28.64 9.31
#